data_505a6c1a350d6676e88f998ef8a36371
#
_entry.id   505a6c1a350d6676e88f998ef8a36371
#
_cell.length_a   1.000
_cell.length_b   1.000
_cell.length_c   1.000
_cell.angle_alpha   90.00
_cell.angle_beta   90.00
_cell.angle_gamma   90.00
#
_symmetry.space_group_name_H-M   'P 1'
#
loop_
_entity.id
_entity.type
_entity.pdbx_description
1 polymer ?
#
loop_
_entity_poly.entity_id
_entity_poly.type
_entity_poly.pdbx_seq_one_letter_code
_entity_poly.pdbx_strand_id
1 'polypeptide(L)'
;MNEKPNLMPSGLTRASLHQLLLALVVIGIVGLEVELALLRHAESFSQWIPHVTLFIGLLTTAAVYFRPGSLTLRVFQTMMIIFTAVGALGVYFHLHGNMEFALERDPSLSRVRLLWKALRGASPALAPGALAQLGLLGLLYSYRHPALTETTPSGVKA
;
A
#
# COMPACT_ATOMS: atom_id res chain seq x y z
N MET A 1 12.40 -42.31 32.62
CA MET A 1 12.40 -41.81 31.24
C MET A 1 11.89 -40.38 31.32
N ASN A 2 12.78 -39.44 31.19
CA ASN A 2 12.49 -38.01 31.42
C ASN A 2 12.21 -37.40 30.02
N GLU A 3 10.95 -37.22 29.70
CA GLU A 3 10.51 -36.54 28.47
C GLU A 3 10.88 -35.06 28.62
N LYS A 4 11.87 -34.59 27.86
CA LYS A 4 12.20 -33.17 27.77
C LYS A 4 11.01 -32.46 27.13
N PRO A 5 10.48 -31.39 27.76
CA PRO A 5 9.44 -30.59 27.11
C PRO A 5 10.01 -30.00 25.83
N ASN A 6 9.33 -30.26 24.73
CA ASN A 6 9.65 -29.79 23.41
C ASN A 6 9.41 -28.27 23.35
N LEU A 7 10.39 -27.48 23.75
CA LEU A 7 10.40 -26.01 23.64
C LEU A 7 10.56 -25.65 22.16
N MET A 8 9.54 -25.85 21.36
CA MET A 8 9.44 -25.16 20.09
C MET A 8 9.40 -23.67 20.38
N PRO A 9 10.27 -22.83 19.78
CA PRO A 9 10.14 -21.40 19.90
C PRO A 9 8.74 -21.06 19.37
N SER A 10 7.98 -20.29 20.16
CA SER A 10 6.64 -19.83 19.83
C SER A 10 6.70 -19.06 18.51
N GLY A 11 6.48 -19.74 17.39
CA GLY A 11 6.40 -19.14 16.08
C GLY A 11 5.34 -18.05 16.09
N LEU A 12 5.56 -17.01 15.35
CA LEU A 12 4.59 -15.92 15.13
C LEU A 12 3.21 -16.53 14.90
N THR A 13 2.29 -16.29 15.83
CA THR A 13 0.91 -16.73 15.65
C THR A 13 0.30 -15.97 14.48
N ARG A 14 -0.70 -16.55 13.82
CA ARG A 14 -1.41 -15.86 12.72
C ARG A 14 -1.94 -14.48 13.18
N ALA A 15 -2.43 -14.38 14.40
CA ALA A 15 -2.89 -13.12 14.99
C ALA A 15 -1.77 -12.09 15.09
N SER A 16 -0.58 -12.49 15.56
CA SER A 16 0.60 -11.61 15.64
C SER A 16 1.05 -11.10 14.27
N LEU A 17 1.00 -11.96 13.25
CA LEU A 17 1.33 -11.57 11.88
C LEU A 17 0.36 -10.50 11.33
N HIS A 18 -0.96 -10.69 11.52
CA HIS A 18 -1.94 -9.68 11.10
C HIS A 18 -1.75 -8.35 11.82
N GLN A 19 -1.46 -8.36 13.12
CA GLN A 19 -1.18 -7.14 13.86
C GLN A 19 0.07 -6.41 13.35
N LEU A 20 1.16 -7.15 13.06
CA LEU A 20 2.38 -6.58 12.50
C LEU A 20 2.13 -5.98 11.11
N LEU A 21 1.41 -6.67 10.24
CA LEU A 21 1.08 -6.16 8.90
C LEU A 21 0.24 -4.89 8.98
N LEU A 22 -0.76 -4.85 9.87
CA LEU A 22 -1.58 -3.65 10.05
C LEU A 22 -0.77 -2.48 10.61
N ALA A 23 0.13 -2.73 11.56
CA ALA A 23 1.04 -1.72 12.10
C ALA A 23 1.97 -1.16 11.01
N LEU A 24 2.52 -2.02 10.14
CA LEU A 24 3.34 -1.60 9.01
C LEU A 24 2.54 -0.74 8.00
N VAL A 25 1.28 -1.08 7.76
CA VAL A 25 0.39 -0.26 6.91
C VAL A 25 0.19 1.12 7.52
N VAL A 26 -0.10 1.22 8.84
CA VAL A 26 -0.26 2.51 9.53
C VAL A 26 1.02 3.34 9.47
N ILE A 27 2.16 2.74 9.82
CA ILE A 27 3.46 3.42 9.81
C ILE A 27 3.78 3.93 8.39
N GLY A 28 3.53 3.09 7.38
CA GLY A 28 3.77 3.45 5.99
C GLY A 28 2.84 4.57 5.49
N ILE A 29 1.55 4.55 5.83
CA ILE A 29 0.61 5.63 5.49
C ILE A 29 1.07 6.95 6.11
N VAL A 30 1.36 6.95 7.41
CA VAL A 30 1.81 8.17 8.12
C VAL A 30 3.15 8.66 7.57
N GLY A 31 4.10 7.74 7.32
CA GLY A 31 5.40 8.07 6.78
C GLY A 31 5.31 8.71 5.39
N LEU A 32 4.50 8.13 4.49
CA LEU A 32 4.28 8.72 3.15
C LEU A 32 3.59 10.07 3.22
N GLU A 33 2.60 10.25 4.11
CA GLU A 33 1.94 11.55 4.26
C GLU A 33 2.91 12.62 4.72
N VAL A 34 3.76 12.30 5.69
CA VAL A 34 4.83 13.20 6.15
C VAL A 34 5.80 13.53 5.01
N GLU A 35 6.23 12.53 4.25
CA GLU A 35 7.12 12.73 3.10
C GLU A 35 6.50 13.66 2.05
N LEU A 36 5.24 13.43 1.65
CA LEU A 36 4.54 14.28 0.70
C LEU A 36 4.39 15.71 1.20
N ALA A 37 4.11 15.90 2.50
CA ALA A 37 4.03 17.21 3.12
C ALA A 37 5.39 17.93 3.11
N LEU A 38 6.49 17.24 3.42
CA LEU A 38 7.85 17.78 3.36
C LEU A 38 8.27 18.17 1.94
N LEU A 39 7.85 17.40 0.94
CA LEU A 39 8.09 17.67 -0.47
C LEU A 39 7.16 18.77 -1.04
N ARG A 40 6.25 19.34 -0.24
CA ARG A 40 5.23 20.30 -0.68
C ARG A 40 4.42 19.78 -1.87
N HIS A 41 4.10 18.50 -1.86
CA HIS A 41 3.42 17.83 -2.97
C HIS A 41 1.90 18.11 -2.95
N ALA A 42 1.53 19.41 -3.02
CA ALA A 42 0.13 19.87 -2.95
C ALA A 42 -0.12 21.12 -3.82
N GLU A 43 0.73 21.37 -4.84
CA GLU A 43 0.64 22.57 -5.68
C GLU A 43 -0.39 22.45 -6.81
N SER A 44 -0.78 21.22 -7.19
CA SER A 44 -1.75 20.94 -8.25
C SER A 44 -2.82 19.95 -7.79
N PHE A 45 -3.96 19.92 -8.50
CA PHE A 45 -5.05 18.97 -8.20
C PHE A 45 -4.59 17.51 -8.21
N SER A 46 -3.73 17.14 -9.17
CA SER A 46 -3.21 15.77 -9.27
C SER A 46 -2.33 15.37 -8.08
N GLN A 47 -1.64 16.33 -7.49
CA GLN A 47 -0.80 16.11 -6.31
C GLN A 47 -1.61 15.90 -5.02
N TRP A 48 -2.87 16.33 -4.98
CA TRP A 48 -3.76 16.05 -3.86
C TRP A 48 -4.29 14.61 -3.84
N ILE A 49 -4.26 13.91 -4.97
CA ILE A 49 -4.78 12.53 -5.08
C ILE A 49 -4.11 11.60 -4.05
N PRO A 50 -2.78 11.51 -3.93
CA PRO A 50 -2.16 10.65 -2.93
C PRO A 50 -2.50 11.06 -1.49
N HIS A 51 -2.58 12.35 -1.15
CA HIS A 51 -2.97 12.81 0.19
C HIS A 51 -4.38 12.34 0.58
N VAL A 52 -5.36 12.56 -0.30
CA VAL A 52 -6.74 12.10 -0.07
C VAL A 52 -6.79 10.58 0.04
N THR A 53 -6.04 9.88 -0.82
CA THR A 53 -5.95 8.42 -0.81
C THR A 53 -5.39 7.93 0.52
N LEU A 54 -4.28 8.49 0.99
CA LEU A 54 -3.64 8.14 2.27
C LEU A 54 -4.57 8.44 3.46
N PHE A 55 -5.24 9.59 3.46
CA PHE A 55 -6.18 9.95 4.51
C PHE A 55 -7.34 8.97 4.63
N ILE A 56 -8.00 8.64 3.51
CA ILE A 56 -9.09 7.65 3.49
C ILE A 56 -8.54 6.26 3.87
N GLY A 57 -7.34 5.92 3.42
CA GLY A 57 -6.64 4.70 3.79
C GLY A 57 -6.41 4.58 5.30
N LEU A 58 -6.01 5.66 5.95
CA LEU A 58 -5.84 5.69 7.40
C LEU A 58 -7.19 5.47 8.13
N LEU A 59 -8.26 6.11 7.66
CA LEU A 59 -9.61 5.93 8.24
C LEU A 59 -10.10 4.49 8.10
N THR A 60 -9.92 3.86 6.93
CA THR A 60 -10.32 2.46 6.71
C THR A 60 -9.47 1.50 7.52
N THR A 61 -8.18 1.78 7.70
CA THR A 61 -7.27 1.01 8.53
C THR A 61 -7.69 1.10 10.01
N ALA A 62 -8.02 2.30 10.49
CA ALA A 62 -8.55 2.49 11.85
C ALA A 62 -9.90 1.77 12.04
N ALA A 63 -10.80 1.82 11.06
CA ALA A 63 -12.07 1.10 11.12
C ALA A 63 -11.88 -0.41 11.27
N VAL A 64 -10.95 -1.01 10.53
CA VAL A 64 -10.61 -2.44 10.67
C VAL A 64 -9.98 -2.74 12.03
N TYR A 65 -9.13 -1.86 12.54
CA TYR A 65 -8.51 -2.05 13.86
C TYR A 65 -9.54 -2.05 14.99
N PHE A 66 -10.48 -1.08 15.01
CA PHE A 66 -11.46 -0.94 16.08
C PHE A 66 -12.69 -1.85 15.92
N ARG A 67 -13.08 -2.18 14.69
CA ARG A 67 -14.28 -2.98 14.37
C ARG A 67 -14.00 -3.96 13.24
N PRO A 68 -13.22 -5.02 13.48
CA PRO A 68 -12.92 -6.03 12.48
C PRO A 68 -14.19 -6.81 12.11
N GLY A 69 -14.78 -6.50 10.98
CA GLY A 69 -15.96 -7.16 10.44
C GLY A 69 -15.83 -7.37 8.92
N SER A 70 -16.71 -8.19 8.33
CA SER A 70 -16.66 -8.49 6.89
C SER A 70 -16.79 -7.23 6.03
N LEU A 71 -17.67 -6.31 6.42
CA LEU A 71 -17.88 -5.05 5.69
C LEU A 71 -16.65 -4.15 5.79
N THR A 72 -16.14 -3.89 7.00
CA THR A 72 -14.96 -3.03 7.20
C THR A 72 -13.74 -3.59 6.48
N LEU A 73 -13.57 -4.91 6.48
CA LEU A 73 -12.48 -5.55 5.75
C LEU A 73 -12.62 -5.41 4.23
N ARG A 74 -13.83 -5.56 3.68
CA ARG A 74 -14.08 -5.36 2.23
C ARG A 74 -13.82 -3.91 1.81
N VAL A 75 -14.26 -2.93 2.61
CA VAL A 75 -13.97 -1.50 2.35
C VAL A 75 -12.46 -1.26 2.39
N PHE A 76 -11.77 -1.80 3.39
CA PHE A 76 -10.31 -1.74 3.48
C PHE A 76 -9.63 -2.38 2.26
N GLN A 77 -10.05 -3.59 1.84
CA GLN A 77 -9.51 -4.25 0.63
C GLN A 77 -9.68 -3.38 -0.61
N THR A 78 -10.87 -2.79 -0.81
CA THR A 78 -11.12 -1.88 -1.92
C THR A 78 -10.16 -0.68 -1.87
N MET A 79 -9.94 -0.11 -0.68
CA MET A 79 -9.01 1.00 -0.52
C MET A 79 -7.57 0.58 -0.81
N MET A 80 -7.14 -0.61 -0.43
CA MET A 80 -5.81 -1.14 -0.73
C MET A 80 -5.61 -1.42 -2.23
N ILE A 81 -6.66 -1.82 -2.95
CA ILE A 81 -6.63 -1.91 -4.42
C ILE A 81 -6.45 -0.52 -5.03
N ILE A 82 -7.16 0.49 -4.51
CA ILE A 82 -7.00 1.89 -4.93
C ILE A 82 -5.57 2.38 -4.68
N PHE A 83 -4.98 2.08 -3.52
CA PHE A 83 -3.57 2.40 -3.22
C PHE A 83 -2.63 1.83 -4.28
N THR A 84 -2.83 0.55 -4.62
CA THR A 84 -2.01 -0.14 -5.64
C THR A 84 -2.15 0.53 -7.01
N ALA A 85 -3.38 0.85 -7.41
CA ALA A 85 -3.66 1.49 -8.69
C ALA A 85 -3.11 2.93 -8.75
N VAL A 86 -3.37 3.75 -7.72
CA VAL A 86 -2.87 5.14 -7.64
C VAL A 86 -1.34 5.17 -7.61
N GLY A 87 -0.71 4.28 -6.85
CA GLY A 87 0.73 4.17 -6.80
C GLY A 87 1.34 3.77 -8.16
N ALA A 88 0.75 2.79 -8.85
CA ALA A 88 1.19 2.35 -10.17
C ALA A 88 1.03 3.47 -11.22
N LEU A 89 -0.10 4.17 -11.20
CA LEU A 89 -0.33 5.34 -12.06
C LEU A 89 0.65 6.46 -11.76
N GLY A 90 0.95 6.71 -10.50
CA GLY A 90 1.96 7.67 -10.08
C GLY A 90 3.34 7.36 -10.64
N VAL A 91 3.79 6.09 -10.56
CA VAL A 91 5.04 5.63 -11.17
C VAL A 91 5.03 5.91 -12.69
N TYR A 92 3.92 5.58 -13.36
CA TYR A 92 3.78 5.82 -14.79
C TYR A 92 3.92 7.31 -15.13
N PHE A 93 3.19 8.20 -14.44
CA PHE A 93 3.22 9.64 -14.73
C PHE A 93 4.59 10.27 -14.44
N HIS A 94 5.23 9.90 -13.33
CA HIS A 94 6.58 10.39 -13.02
C HIS A 94 7.61 9.92 -14.04
N LEU A 95 7.54 8.65 -14.44
CA LEU A 95 8.43 8.11 -15.47
C LEU A 95 8.19 8.80 -16.82
N HIS A 96 6.93 8.97 -17.21
CA HIS A 96 6.55 9.60 -18.46
C HIS A 96 7.02 11.06 -18.53
N GLY A 97 6.74 11.87 -17.51
CA GLY A 97 7.20 13.24 -17.43
C GLY A 97 8.72 13.38 -17.45
N ASN A 98 9.44 12.49 -16.77
CA ASN A 98 10.91 12.46 -16.84
C ASN A 98 11.42 12.08 -18.24
N MET A 99 10.69 11.21 -18.96
CA MET A 99 11.03 10.86 -20.35
C MET A 99 10.83 12.04 -21.31
N GLU A 100 9.70 12.73 -21.21
CA GLU A 100 9.41 13.94 -21.99
C GLU A 100 10.47 15.01 -21.76
N PHE A 101 10.76 15.33 -20.51
CA PHE A 101 11.79 16.30 -20.15
C PHE A 101 13.20 15.91 -20.65
N ALA A 102 13.53 14.62 -20.66
CA ALA A 102 14.82 14.14 -21.18
C ALA A 102 14.91 14.29 -22.71
N LEU A 103 13.81 14.03 -23.44
CA LEU A 103 13.73 14.16 -24.89
C LEU A 103 13.72 15.62 -25.36
N GLU A 104 13.08 16.54 -24.59
CA GLU A 104 13.14 17.96 -24.87
C GLU A 104 14.58 18.51 -24.86
N ARG A 105 15.43 17.95 -23.96
CA ARG A 105 16.85 18.34 -23.86
C ARG A 105 17.75 17.67 -24.88
N ASP A 106 17.44 16.43 -25.25
CA ASP A 106 18.23 15.64 -26.17
C ASP A 106 17.32 14.66 -26.97
N PRO A 107 16.81 15.10 -28.13
CA PRO A 107 15.95 14.26 -28.96
C PRO A 107 16.65 13.03 -29.56
N SER A 108 17.99 12.97 -29.49
CA SER A 108 18.79 11.89 -30.08
C SER A 108 18.97 10.68 -29.15
N LEU A 109 18.36 10.71 -27.94
CA LEU A 109 18.52 9.64 -26.96
C LEU A 109 18.01 8.29 -27.46
N SER A 110 18.87 7.28 -27.38
CA SER A 110 18.44 5.91 -27.59
C SER A 110 17.47 5.45 -26.48
N ARG A 111 16.58 4.50 -26.78
CA ARG A 111 15.54 4.02 -25.84
C ARG A 111 16.10 3.61 -24.47
N VAL A 112 17.24 2.93 -24.43
CA VAL A 112 17.87 2.48 -23.18
C VAL A 112 18.39 3.68 -22.37
N ARG A 113 19.04 4.63 -23.03
CA ARG A 113 19.53 5.86 -22.37
C ARG A 113 18.37 6.73 -21.86
N LEU A 114 17.29 6.82 -22.64
CA LEU A 114 16.09 7.54 -22.27
C LEU A 114 15.47 6.94 -20.99
N LEU A 115 15.25 5.62 -20.96
CA LEU A 115 14.73 4.93 -19.78
C LEU A 115 15.62 5.15 -18.55
N TRP A 116 16.95 5.02 -18.74
CA TRP A 116 17.90 5.25 -17.65
C TRP A 116 17.89 6.68 -17.13
N LYS A 117 17.81 7.68 -18.00
CA LYS A 117 17.64 9.07 -17.63
C LYS A 117 16.32 9.34 -16.94
N ALA A 118 15.22 8.75 -17.43
CA ALA A 118 13.90 8.90 -16.82
C ALA A 118 13.81 8.32 -15.41
N LEU A 119 14.42 7.16 -15.16
CA LEU A 119 14.48 6.56 -13.81
C LEU A 119 15.28 7.42 -12.81
N ARG A 120 16.23 8.20 -13.28
CA ARG A 120 17.10 9.09 -12.48
C ARG A 120 16.75 10.56 -12.66
N GLY A 121 15.58 10.84 -13.20
CA GLY A 121 15.11 12.20 -13.48
C GLY A 121 14.86 13.05 -12.23
N ALA A 122 14.46 14.29 -12.45
CA ALA A 122 14.22 15.27 -11.39
C ALA A 122 13.08 14.86 -10.46
N SER A 123 12.04 14.22 -11.00
CA SER A 123 10.98 13.60 -10.20
C SER A 123 11.36 12.15 -9.86
N PRO A 124 11.32 11.74 -8.58
CA PRO A 124 11.66 10.38 -8.19
C PRO A 124 10.62 9.40 -8.76
N ALA A 125 10.95 8.77 -9.91
CA ALA A 125 10.03 7.96 -10.69
C ALA A 125 9.42 6.77 -9.93
N LEU A 126 10.17 6.22 -8.96
CA LEU A 126 9.75 5.06 -8.19
C LEU A 126 9.11 5.41 -6.84
N ALA A 127 9.17 6.67 -6.40
CA ALA A 127 8.62 7.09 -5.10
C ALA A 127 7.11 6.74 -4.94
N PRO A 128 6.23 6.95 -5.94
CA PRO A 128 4.84 6.54 -5.84
C PRO A 128 4.65 5.03 -5.71
N GLY A 129 5.67 4.23 -6.05
CA GLY A 129 5.65 2.77 -5.86
C GLY A 129 5.52 2.37 -4.39
N ALA A 130 5.94 3.20 -3.44
CA ALA A 130 5.72 2.95 -2.03
C ALA A 130 4.23 2.91 -1.66
N LEU A 131 3.39 3.75 -2.29
CA LEU A 131 1.94 3.69 -2.12
C LEU A 131 1.37 2.36 -2.67
N ALA A 132 1.85 1.90 -3.83
CA ALA A 132 1.46 0.60 -4.37
C ALA A 132 1.88 -0.56 -3.46
N GLN A 133 3.08 -0.50 -2.88
CA GLN A 133 3.56 -1.50 -1.91
C GLN A 133 2.69 -1.53 -0.65
N LEU A 134 2.25 -0.39 -0.14
CA LEU A 134 1.32 -0.33 0.99
C LEU A 134 -0.02 -0.96 0.65
N GLY A 135 -0.52 -0.73 -0.56
CA GLY A 135 -1.73 -1.38 -1.05
C GLY A 135 -1.60 -2.91 -1.04
N LEU A 136 -0.49 -3.44 -1.59
CA LEU A 136 -0.22 -4.89 -1.58
C LEU A 136 -0.06 -5.44 -0.16
N LEU A 137 0.59 -4.69 0.73
CA LEU A 137 0.75 -5.08 2.14
C LEU A 137 -0.61 -5.16 2.86
N GLY A 138 -1.50 -4.19 2.62
CA GLY A 138 -2.85 -4.22 3.17
C GLY A 138 -3.72 -5.36 2.60
N LEU A 139 -3.56 -5.69 1.32
CA LEU A 139 -4.19 -6.87 0.73
C LEU A 139 -3.67 -8.17 1.36
N LEU A 140 -2.37 -8.25 1.63
CA LEU A 140 -1.78 -9.38 2.35
C LEU A 140 -2.32 -9.50 3.77
N TYR A 141 -2.51 -8.39 4.50
CA TYR A 141 -3.17 -8.36 5.80
C TYR A 141 -4.57 -8.98 5.74
N SER A 142 -5.35 -8.63 4.72
CA SER A 142 -6.73 -9.12 4.58
C SER A 142 -6.84 -10.55 4.03
N TYR A 143 -5.72 -11.12 3.54
CA TYR A 143 -5.71 -12.47 2.98
C TYR A 143 -6.05 -13.52 4.04
N ARG A 144 -7.11 -14.30 3.79
CA ARG A 144 -7.64 -15.31 4.72
C ARG A 144 -7.90 -14.78 6.14
N HIS A 145 -8.29 -13.50 6.23
CA HIS A 145 -8.65 -12.92 7.53
C HIS A 145 -9.93 -13.58 8.08
N PRO A 146 -9.99 -13.99 9.36
CA PRO A 146 -11.12 -14.71 9.94
C PRO A 146 -12.47 -14.01 9.71
N ALA A 147 -12.54 -12.70 9.84
CA ALA A 147 -13.77 -11.94 9.63
C ALA A 147 -14.33 -11.97 8.19
N LEU A 148 -13.59 -12.50 7.21
CA LEU A 148 -14.09 -12.76 5.85
C LEU A 148 -14.62 -14.18 5.66
N THR A 149 -14.23 -15.12 6.53
CA THR A 149 -14.60 -16.53 6.42
C THR A 149 -15.86 -16.90 7.23
N GLU A 150 -16.24 -16.06 8.19
CA GLU A 150 -17.38 -16.30 9.10
C GLU A 150 -18.77 -15.95 8.51
N THR A 151 -18.90 -15.68 7.21
CA THR A 151 -20.18 -15.36 6.56
C THR A 151 -20.92 -16.61 6.05
N THR A 152 -21.01 -17.67 6.85
CA THR A 152 -22.04 -18.68 6.61
C THR A 152 -23.06 -18.60 7.75
N PRO A 153 -24.29 -18.11 7.51
CA PRO A 153 -25.36 -18.27 8.51
C PRO A 153 -25.69 -19.75 8.58
N SER A 154 -25.22 -20.44 9.60
CA SER A 154 -25.81 -21.71 10.01
C SER A 154 -27.18 -21.41 10.64
N GLY A 155 -28.21 -21.33 9.83
CA GLY A 155 -29.54 -20.98 10.30
C GLY A 155 -30.64 -21.37 9.34
N VAL A 156 -30.68 -22.67 8.96
CA VAL A 156 -31.96 -23.31 8.66
C VAL A 156 -32.03 -24.54 9.56
N LYS A 157 -32.59 -24.35 10.76
CA LYS A 157 -33.23 -25.44 11.46
C LYS A 157 -34.64 -25.55 10.91
N ALA A 158 -34.88 -26.63 10.19
CA ALA A 158 -36.21 -27.15 9.88
C ALA A 158 -36.90 -27.64 11.15
#